data_5dc6c11b3432522be2463a33bf687f26
#
_entry.id   5dc6c11b3432522be2463a33bf687f26
#
_cell.length_a   1.000
_cell.length_b   1.000
_cell.length_c   1.000
_cell.angle_alpha   90.00
_cell.angle_beta   90.00
_cell.angle_gamma   90.00
#
_symmetry.space_group_name_H-M   'P 1'
#
loop_
_entity.id
_entity.type
_entity.pdbx_description
1 polymer ?
#
loop_
_entity_poly.entity_id
_entity_poly.type
_entity_poly.pdbx_seq_one_letter_code
_entity_poly.pdbx_strand_id
1 'polypeptide(L)'
;MATPAEKRTELWEKIKDVKIAMLTTVGPHGRLYSRPMYTQREDREDGLWFFTDRTSAKSQQVEGHAEVNVSYADPSKNVYVSVAGKARIVDDPELERELWNVMNEAFFDGLDDPDLVLLQVEPERAEYWDGSSGKVRQLFDVVRSAVTGRRDHMGENEKVDLR
;
A
#
# COMPACT_ATOMS: atom_id res chain seq x y z
N MET A 1 -24.21 -2.83 9.82
CA MET A 1 -23.19 -2.06 9.08
C MET A 1 -21.84 -2.23 9.79
N ALA A 2 -20.80 -2.57 9.08
CA ALA A 2 -19.48 -2.78 9.67
C ALA A 2 -18.90 -1.48 10.25
N THR A 3 -18.29 -1.58 11.42
CA THR A 3 -17.59 -0.46 12.07
C THR A 3 -16.27 -0.13 11.34
N PRO A 4 -15.70 1.07 11.53
CA PRO A 4 -14.36 1.38 10.98
C PRO A 4 -13.28 0.36 11.39
N ALA A 5 -13.32 -0.15 12.61
CA ALA A 5 -12.39 -1.17 13.09
C ALA A 5 -12.52 -2.50 12.33
N GLU A 6 -13.77 -2.97 12.14
CA GLU A 6 -14.04 -4.19 11.36
C GLU A 6 -13.60 -4.05 9.91
N LYS A 7 -13.82 -2.88 9.29
CA LYS A 7 -13.38 -2.59 7.93
C LYS A 7 -11.85 -2.57 7.82
N ARG A 8 -11.15 -2.03 8.82
CA ARG A 8 -9.67 -2.08 8.87
C ARG A 8 -9.18 -3.51 8.98
N THR A 9 -9.77 -4.31 9.86
CA THR A 9 -9.43 -5.74 9.99
C THR A 9 -9.63 -6.49 8.67
N GLU A 10 -10.73 -6.26 7.98
CA GLU A 10 -11.00 -6.87 6.68
C GLU A 10 -9.96 -6.46 5.63
N LEU A 11 -9.56 -5.19 5.61
CA LEU A 11 -8.50 -4.70 4.74
C LEU A 11 -7.17 -5.43 5.01
N TRP A 12 -6.77 -5.54 6.28
CA TRP A 12 -5.54 -6.23 6.67
C TRP A 12 -5.53 -7.70 6.26
N GLU A 13 -6.65 -8.38 6.41
CA GLU A 13 -6.78 -9.78 5.97
C GLU A 13 -6.55 -9.96 4.47
N LYS A 14 -6.87 -8.95 3.67
CA LYS A 14 -6.66 -8.99 2.22
C LYS A 14 -5.21 -8.72 1.82
N ILE A 15 -4.46 -7.93 2.59
CA ILE A 15 -3.10 -7.51 2.21
C ILE A 15 -1.98 -8.20 2.98
N LYS A 16 -2.27 -8.89 4.08
CA LYS A 16 -1.26 -9.49 4.98
C LYS A 16 -0.29 -10.46 4.29
N ASP A 17 -0.73 -11.13 3.25
CA ASP A 17 0.10 -12.05 2.47
C ASP A 17 0.85 -11.36 1.32
N VAL A 18 0.51 -10.11 1.00
CA VAL A 18 1.13 -9.34 -0.07
C VAL A 18 2.17 -8.42 0.52
N LYS A 19 3.41 -8.84 0.56
CA LYS A 19 4.51 -8.11 1.23
C LYS A 19 5.01 -6.91 0.44
N ILE A 20 4.95 -6.96 -0.88
CA ILE A 20 5.41 -5.87 -1.74
C ILE A 20 4.20 -5.07 -2.23
N ALA A 21 4.24 -3.78 -1.93
CA ALA A 21 3.26 -2.80 -2.39
C ALA A 21 3.91 -1.77 -3.31
N MET A 22 3.11 -1.14 -4.15
CA MET A 22 3.54 0.04 -4.90
C MET A 22 3.11 1.30 -4.14
N LEU A 23 4.09 2.08 -3.66
CA LEU A 23 3.86 3.38 -3.04
C LEU A 23 3.92 4.47 -4.10
N THR A 24 2.85 5.22 -4.25
CA THR A 24 2.77 6.39 -5.13
C THR A 24 2.77 7.67 -4.32
N THR A 25 3.70 8.55 -4.63
CA THR A 25 3.89 9.85 -3.98
C THR A 25 3.75 10.98 -5.00
N VAL A 26 3.51 12.19 -4.51
CA VAL A 26 3.46 13.41 -5.32
C VAL A 26 4.81 14.14 -5.21
N GLY A 27 5.47 14.31 -6.32
CA GLY A 27 6.72 15.02 -6.41
C GLY A 27 6.55 16.44 -6.98
N PRO A 28 7.68 17.07 -7.39
CA PRO A 28 7.66 18.41 -7.96
C PRO A 28 6.68 18.53 -9.13
N HIS A 29 6.02 19.69 -9.22
CA HIS A 29 5.04 20.00 -10.27
C HIS A 29 3.81 19.07 -10.30
N GLY A 30 3.48 18.43 -9.15
CA GLY A 30 2.35 17.49 -9.06
C GLY A 30 2.57 16.17 -9.78
N ARG A 31 3.80 15.84 -10.16
CA ARG A 31 4.12 14.58 -10.83
C ARG A 31 4.02 13.41 -9.86
N LEU A 32 3.44 12.33 -10.33
CA LEU A 32 3.31 11.09 -9.56
C LEU A 32 4.52 10.18 -9.81
N TYR A 33 5.04 9.63 -8.72
CA TYR A 33 6.14 8.66 -8.73
C TYR A 33 5.71 7.42 -7.96
N SER A 34 5.94 6.24 -8.51
CA SER A 34 5.58 4.98 -7.88
C SER A 34 6.81 4.07 -7.79
N ARG A 35 6.95 3.36 -6.67
CA ARG A 35 8.04 2.39 -6.44
C ARG A 35 7.60 1.25 -5.55
N PRO A 36 8.23 0.06 -5.68
CA PRO A 36 7.94 -1.05 -4.79
C PRO A 36 8.49 -0.77 -3.38
N MET A 37 7.70 -1.17 -2.38
CA MET A 37 8.03 -1.06 -0.96
C MET A 37 7.65 -2.36 -0.24
N TYR A 38 8.49 -2.81 0.68
CA TYR A 38 8.20 -3.96 1.52
C TYR A 38 7.43 -3.53 2.77
N THR A 39 6.19 -4.02 2.92
CA THR A 39 5.35 -3.73 4.09
C THR A 39 5.86 -4.49 5.30
N GLN A 40 6.09 -3.78 6.42
CA GLN A 40 6.70 -4.37 7.61
C GLN A 40 5.68 -5.16 8.43
N ARG A 41 4.71 -4.50 9.02
CA ARG A 41 3.67 -5.16 9.82
C ARG A 41 2.31 -4.62 9.42
N GLU A 42 1.55 -5.47 8.83
CA GLU A 42 0.20 -5.19 8.39
C GLU A 42 -0.87 -5.39 9.48
N ASP A 43 -0.49 -5.99 10.61
CA ASP A 43 -1.35 -6.21 11.78
C ASP A 43 -1.35 -5.04 12.79
N ARG A 44 -0.61 -3.96 12.50
CA ARG A 44 -0.62 -2.76 13.32
C ARG A 44 -1.82 -1.88 12.99
N GLU A 45 -2.55 -1.50 14.03
CA GLU A 45 -3.71 -0.62 13.89
C GLU A 45 -3.35 0.83 13.57
N ASP A 46 -2.10 1.21 13.78
CA ASP A 46 -1.58 2.57 13.60
C ASP A 46 -1.07 2.87 12.18
N GLY A 47 -1.28 1.97 11.23
CA GLY A 47 -1.00 2.23 9.83
C GLY A 47 -0.08 1.22 9.15
N LEU A 48 0.27 1.53 7.91
CA LEU A 48 1.24 0.79 7.10
C LEU A 48 2.65 1.33 7.34
N TRP A 49 3.59 0.44 7.56
CA TRP A 49 4.96 0.77 7.90
C TRP A 49 5.96 0.24 6.88
N PHE A 50 6.89 1.10 6.50
CA PHE A 50 7.96 0.80 5.55
C PHE A 50 9.28 1.35 6.07
N PHE A 51 10.38 0.64 5.84
CA PHE A 51 11.70 1.25 5.98
C PHE A 51 12.05 2.07 4.76
N THR A 52 12.74 3.16 4.97
CA THR A 52 13.24 4.04 3.91
C THR A 52 14.52 4.76 4.34
N ASP A 53 15.17 5.39 3.40
CA ASP A 53 16.29 6.30 3.62
C ASP A 53 15.76 7.74 3.67
N ARG A 54 16.14 8.51 4.72
CA ARG A 54 15.68 9.90 4.88
C ARG A 54 16.12 10.82 3.74
N THR A 55 17.22 10.49 3.06
CA THR A 55 17.74 11.27 1.93
C THR A 55 17.11 10.89 0.59
N SER A 56 16.28 9.84 0.56
CA SER A 56 15.65 9.37 -0.67
C SER A 56 14.62 10.37 -1.22
N ALA A 57 14.43 10.33 -2.53
CA ALA A 57 13.44 11.19 -3.19
C ALA A 57 12.03 11.02 -2.64
N LYS A 58 11.63 9.77 -2.31
CA LYS A 58 10.30 9.50 -1.74
C LYS A 58 10.11 10.13 -0.36
N SER A 59 11.15 10.13 0.49
CA SER A 59 11.10 10.78 1.80
C SER A 59 10.90 12.29 1.67
N GLN A 60 11.64 12.93 0.78
CA GLN A 60 11.48 14.36 0.49
C GLN A 60 10.12 14.68 -0.13
N GLN A 61 9.61 13.82 -1.01
CA GLN A 61 8.29 14.00 -1.62
C GLN A 61 7.17 13.92 -0.57
N VAL A 62 7.24 12.96 0.34
CA VAL A 62 6.28 12.80 1.44
C VAL A 62 6.30 14.00 2.40
N GLU A 63 7.48 14.51 2.73
CA GLU A 63 7.61 15.71 3.57
C GLU A 63 7.04 16.96 2.89
N GLY A 64 7.17 17.07 1.57
CA GLY A 64 6.60 18.16 0.78
C GLY A 64 5.11 18.00 0.48
N HIS A 65 4.61 16.77 0.40
CA HIS A 65 3.22 16.45 0.08
C HIS A 65 2.82 15.10 0.69
N ALA A 66 2.02 15.13 1.74
CA ALA A 66 1.70 13.96 2.55
C ALA A 66 0.77 12.94 1.87
N GLU A 67 -0.04 13.37 0.90
CA GLU A 67 -1.00 12.49 0.21
C GLU A 67 -0.28 11.41 -0.59
N VAL A 68 -0.64 10.14 -0.34
CA VAL A 68 -0.05 8.97 -1.00
C VAL A 68 -1.12 7.94 -1.35
N ASN A 69 -0.74 7.03 -2.23
CA ASN A 69 -1.49 5.80 -2.48
C ASN A 69 -0.56 4.59 -2.33
N VAL A 70 -1.05 3.56 -1.69
CA VAL A 70 -0.38 2.26 -1.56
C VAL A 70 -1.24 1.20 -2.23
N SER A 71 -0.69 0.55 -3.25
CA SER A 71 -1.41 -0.47 -4.03
C SER A 71 -0.82 -1.85 -3.78
N TYR A 72 -1.68 -2.82 -3.51
CA TYR A 72 -1.35 -4.23 -3.36
C TYR A 72 -2.00 -5.05 -4.49
N ALA A 73 -1.29 -6.04 -4.97
CA ALA A 73 -1.81 -6.98 -5.96
C ALA A 73 -1.41 -8.41 -5.62
N ASP A 74 -2.39 -9.29 -5.55
CA ASP A 74 -2.20 -10.73 -5.51
C ASP A 74 -2.93 -11.38 -6.70
N PRO A 75 -2.27 -11.50 -7.84
CA PRO A 75 -2.88 -12.09 -9.03
C PRO A 75 -3.30 -13.55 -8.84
N SER A 76 -2.64 -14.29 -7.95
CA SER A 76 -2.96 -15.69 -7.69
C SER A 76 -4.32 -15.88 -7.02
N LYS A 77 -4.72 -14.93 -6.20
CA LYS A 77 -6.03 -14.88 -5.51
C LYS A 77 -7.01 -13.92 -6.18
N ASN A 78 -6.61 -13.24 -7.26
CA ASN A 78 -7.37 -12.15 -7.88
C ASN A 78 -7.78 -11.05 -6.89
N VAL A 79 -6.88 -10.71 -5.96
CA VAL A 79 -7.09 -9.64 -4.98
C VAL A 79 -6.24 -8.44 -5.37
N TYR A 80 -6.88 -7.28 -5.42
CA TYR A 80 -6.24 -5.99 -5.67
C TYR A 80 -6.76 -4.99 -4.67
N VAL A 81 -5.86 -4.19 -4.09
CA VAL A 81 -6.22 -3.21 -3.05
C VAL A 81 -5.52 -1.90 -3.32
N SER A 82 -6.26 -0.81 -3.22
CA SER A 82 -5.74 0.56 -3.28
C SER A 82 -6.05 1.26 -1.96
N VAL A 83 -5.02 1.73 -1.28
CA VAL A 83 -5.13 2.46 -0.01
C VAL A 83 -4.68 3.89 -0.22
N ALA A 84 -5.59 4.84 -0.05
CA ALA A 84 -5.27 6.26 -0.02
C ALA A 84 -5.12 6.72 1.44
N GLY A 85 -4.12 7.54 1.69
CA GLY A 85 -3.85 8.03 3.03
C GLY A 85 -2.77 9.11 3.05
N LYS A 86 -2.32 9.41 4.26
CA LYS A 86 -1.25 10.38 4.50
C LYS A 86 -0.01 9.69 5.02
N ALA A 87 1.12 10.04 4.44
CA ALA A 87 2.41 9.52 4.84
C ALA A 87 3.21 10.56 5.64
N ARG A 88 4.02 10.06 6.55
CA ARG A 88 5.02 10.84 7.28
C ARG A 88 6.28 10.03 7.52
N ILE A 89 7.38 10.72 7.69
CA ILE A 89 8.65 10.12 8.11
C ILE A 89 8.69 10.06 9.64
N VAL A 90 9.06 8.91 10.17
CA VAL A 90 9.17 8.64 11.60
C VAL A 90 10.57 8.16 11.92
N ASP A 91 11.24 8.90 12.80
CA ASP A 91 12.56 8.56 13.32
C ASP A 91 12.38 8.06 14.76
N ASP A 92 12.23 6.75 14.90
CA ASP A 92 11.99 6.07 16.18
C ASP A 92 12.84 4.80 16.26
N PRO A 93 14.04 4.88 16.87
CA PRO A 93 14.95 3.74 16.94
C PRO A 93 14.39 2.50 17.65
N GLU A 94 13.47 2.66 18.61
CA GLU A 94 12.84 1.51 19.28
C GLU A 94 11.89 0.80 18.33
N LEU A 95 11.05 1.55 17.62
CA LEU A 95 10.12 1.01 16.64
C LEU A 95 10.87 0.41 15.44
N GLU A 96 11.96 1.01 15.01
CA GLU A 96 12.84 0.46 13.98
C GLU A 96 13.38 -0.92 14.36
N ARG A 97 13.87 -1.07 15.60
CA ARG A 97 14.32 -2.38 16.11
C ARG A 97 13.18 -3.40 16.21
N GLU A 98 12.00 -2.97 16.63
CA GLU A 98 10.82 -3.84 16.72
C GLU A 98 10.38 -4.36 15.34
N LEU A 99 10.40 -3.50 14.32
CA LEU A 99 9.96 -3.84 12.97
C LEU A 99 11.04 -4.50 12.11
N TRP A 100 12.31 -4.41 12.51
CA TRP A 100 13.43 -4.96 11.73
C TRP A 100 13.31 -6.48 11.58
N ASN A 101 13.55 -6.96 10.37
CA ASN A 101 13.59 -8.38 10.05
C ASN A 101 14.62 -8.66 8.95
N VAL A 102 14.91 -9.95 8.72
CA VAL A 102 15.93 -10.40 7.77
C VAL A 102 15.73 -9.90 6.34
N MET A 103 14.50 -9.62 5.94
CA MET A 103 14.22 -9.08 4.60
C MET A 103 14.78 -7.66 4.42
N ASN A 104 14.86 -6.90 5.50
CA ASN A 104 15.41 -5.54 5.45
C ASN A 104 16.93 -5.52 5.20
N GLU A 105 17.63 -6.58 5.60
CA GLU A 105 19.07 -6.73 5.35
C GLU A 105 19.43 -6.78 3.86
N ALA A 106 18.47 -7.14 3.01
CA ALA A 106 18.67 -7.15 1.57
C ALA A 106 18.63 -5.74 0.94
N PHE A 107 18.06 -4.76 1.65
CA PHE A 107 17.81 -3.41 1.13
C PHE A 107 18.53 -2.30 1.88
N PHE A 108 18.96 -2.55 3.13
CA PHE A 108 19.54 -1.55 4.02
C PHE A 108 20.78 -2.10 4.71
N ASP A 109 21.73 -1.24 5.02
CA ASP A 109 23.02 -1.61 5.61
C ASP A 109 22.90 -2.07 7.07
N GLY A 110 21.83 -1.72 7.75
CA GLY A 110 21.54 -2.13 9.13
C GLY A 110 20.86 -1.05 9.95
N LEU A 111 20.50 -1.42 11.19
CA LEU A 111 19.86 -0.51 12.16
C LEU A 111 20.77 0.64 12.61
N ASP A 112 22.07 0.52 12.41
CA ASP A 112 23.05 1.55 12.78
C ASP A 112 23.21 2.63 11.68
N ASP A 113 22.54 2.48 10.53
CA ASP A 113 22.56 3.48 9.48
C ASP A 113 21.82 4.75 9.96
N PRO A 114 22.50 5.92 10.06
CA PRO A 114 21.88 7.16 10.53
C PRO A 114 20.81 7.70 9.60
N ASP A 115 20.80 7.25 8.35
CA ASP A 115 19.80 7.65 7.36
C ASP A 115 18.59 6.73 7.29
N LEU A 116 18.62 5.59 8.01
CA LEU A 116 17.48 4.69 8.13
C LEU A 116 16.36 5.36 8.93
N VAL A 117 15.16 5.35 8.39
CA VAL A 117 13.95 5.85 9.03
C VAL A 117 12.75 5.02 8.61
N LEU A 118 11.63 5.23 9.29
CA LEU A 118 10.35 4.64 8.92
C LEU A 118 9.51 5.64 8.12
N LEU A 119 8.74 5.10 7.19
CA LEU A 119 7.66 5.79 6.52
C LEU A 119 6.36 5.15 6.99
N GLN A 120 5.51 5.94 7.64
CA GLN A 120 4.18 5.52 8.07
C GLN A 120 3.14 6.06 7.11
N VAL A 121 2.22 5.21 6.68
CA VAL A 121 1.01 5.64 5.98
C VAL A 121 -0.19 5.41 6.88
N GLU A 122 -0.90 6.48 7.21
CA GLU A 122 -2.19 6.42 7.88
C GLU A 122 -3.30 6.27 6.83
N PRO A 123 -3.98 5.11 6.77
CA PRO A 123 -5.02 4.88 5.78
C PRO A 123 -6.27 5.73 6.08
N GLU A 124 -6.75 6.45 5.07
CA GLU A 124 -8.00 7.22 5.16
C GLU A 124 -9.14 6.56 4.38
N ARG A 125 -8.81 5.94 3.24
CA ARG A 125 -9.77 5.24 2.38
C ARG A 125 -9.09 4.05 1.73
N ALA A 126 -9.84 2.99 1.54
CA ALA A 126 -9.40 1.86 0.75
C ALA A 126 -10.49 1.45 -0.25
N GLU A 127 -10.03 0.88 -1.33
CA GLU A 127 -10.87 0.26 -2.36
C GLU A 127 -10.25 -1.08 -2.71
N TYR A 128 -11.05 -2.11 -2.76
CA TYR A 128 -10.54 -3.43 -3.10
C TYR A 128 -11.42 -4.18 -4.08
N TRP A 129 -10.79 -5.02 -4.85
CA TRP A 129 -11.39 -5.93 -5.81
C TRP A 129 -10.98 -7.34 -5.43
N ASP A 130 -11.95 -8.19 -5.21
CA ASP A 130 -11.77 -9.57 -4.74
C ASP A 130 -12.40 -10.54 -5.74
N GLY A 131 -11.60 -11.50 -6.21
CA GLY A 131 -12.01 -12.51 -7.19
C GLY A 131 -13.10 -13.46 -6.72
N SER A 132 -13.38 -13.52 -5.40
CA SER A 132 -14.45 -14.33 -4.84
C SER A 132 -15.85 -13.84 -5.27
N SER A 133 -15.97 -12.58 -5.66
CA SER A 133 -17.23 -11.96 -6.08
C SER A 133 -17.57 -12.11 -7.56
N GLY A 134 -16.78 -12.80 -8.35
CA GLY A 134 -16.95 -12.92 -9.81
C GLY A 134 -16.63 -11.62 -10.60
N LYS A 135 -16.50 -10.51 -9.91
CA LYS A 135 -16.35 -9.16 -10.50
C LYS A 135 -14.94 -8.89 -11.02
N VAL A 136 -13.92 -9.45 -10.38
CA VAL A 136 -12.53 -9.33 -10.84
C VAL A 136 -12.27 -10.23 -12.04
N ARG A 137 -12.96 -11.35 -12.13
CA ARG A 137 -12.94 -12.21 -13.32
C ARG A 137 -13.42 -11.43 -14.54
N GLN A 138 -14.45 -10.58 -14.37
CA GLN A 138 -14.93 -9.67 -15.40
C GLN A 138 -13.90 -8.59 -15.77
N LEU A 139 -13.12 -8.05 -14.83
CA LEU A 139 -12.06 -7.08 -15.14
C LEU A 139 -10.96 -7.71 -16.00
N PHE A 140 -10.54 -8.94 -15.70
CA PHE A 140 -9.60 -9.68 -16.55
C PHE A 140 -10.19 -10.06 -17.90
N ASP A 141 -11.47 -10.44 -17.92
CA ASP A 141 -12.19 -10.73 -19.17
C ASP A 141 -12.36 -9.46 -20.01
N VAL A 142 -12.52 -8.28 -19.38
CA VAL A 142 -12.57 -6.98 -20.07
C VAL A 142 -11.19 -6.56 -20.61
N VAL A 143 -10.10 -6.75 -19.84
CA VAL A 143 -8.74 -6.48 -20.35
C VAL A 143 -8.40 -7.47 -21.47
N ARG A 144 -8.83 -8.72 -21.35
CA ARG A 144 -8.67 -9.75 -22.37
C ARG A 144 -9.55 -9.50 -23.59
N SER A 145 -10.76 -8.96 -23.41
CA SER A 145 -11.70 -8.63 -24.49
C SER A 145 -11.46 -7.23 -25.10
N ALA A 146 -10.79 -6.30 -24.40
CA ALA A 146 -10.30 -5.05 -24.98
C ALA A 146 -9.19 -5.32 -26.01
N VAL A 147 -8.45 -6.40 -25.83
CA VAL A 147 -7.53 -6.94 -26.85
C VAL A 147 -8.32 -7.65 -27.98
N THR A 148 -9.57 -8.06 -27.74
CA THR A 148 -10.41 -8.83 -28.68
C THR A 148 -11.72 -8.15 -29.11
N GLY A 149 -12.01 -6.92 -28.67
CA GLY A 149 -13.06 -6.05 -29.23
C GLY A 149 -14.50 -6.26 -28.73
N ARG A 150 -14.75 -6.90 -27.58
CA ARG A 150 -16.09 -7.02 -26.98
C ARG A 150 -16.21 -6.23 -25.68
N ARG A 151 -17.31 -5.43 -25.56
CA ARG A 151 -17.65 -4.67 -24.35
C ARG A 151 -18.67 -5.44 -23.50
N ASP A 152 -18.32 -5.71 -22.23
CA ASP A 152 -19.28 -6.06 -21.20
C ASP A 152 -19.09 -5.16 -19.96
N HIS A 153 -20.18 -4.90 -19.24
CA HIS A 153 -20.25 -3.92 -18.15
C HIS A 153 -19.33 -4.26 -16.99
N MET A 154 -18.56 -3.27 -16.53
CA MET A 154 -17.71 -3.37 -15.33
C MET A 154 -18.56 -3.57 -14.08
N GLY A 155 -18.24 -4.62 -13.31
CA GLY A 155 -18.85 -4.88 -12.02
C GLY A 155 -18.43 -3.83 -10.96
N GLU A 156 -19.28 -3.64 -9.96
CA GLU A 156 -19.02 -2.73 -8.85
C GLU A 156 -17.83 -3.22 -7.98
N ASN A 157 -16.95 -2.30 -7.66
CA ASN A 157 -15.90 -2.46 -6.67
C ASN A 157 -16.39 -2.00 -5.29
N GLU A 158 -15.79 -2.48 -4.22
CA GLU A 158 -16.11 -2.04 -2.87
C GLU A 158 -15.20 -0.90 -2.43
N LYS A 159 -15.81 0.18 -1.95
CA LYS A 159 -15.14 1.36 -1.40
C LYS A 159 -15.35 1.44 0.10
N VAL A 160 -14.26 1.65 0.84
CA VAL A 160 -14.26 1.69 2.29
C VAL A 160 -13.70 3.01 2.79
N ASP A 161 -14.49 3.74 3.58
CA ASP A 161 -14.03 4.89 4.35
C ASP A 161 -13.47 4.38 5.69
N LEU A 162 -12.22 4.75 5.98
CA LEU A 162 -11.47 4.32 7.18
C LEU A 162 -11.30 5.44 8.20
N ARG A 163 -11.89 6.62 7.94
CA ARG A 163 -11.89 7.75 8.86
C ARG A 163 -12.92 7.60 9.97
#